data_8dea3c98d34391b04cad0abd6cd85e94
#
_entry.id   8dea3c98d34391b04cad0abd6cd85e94
#
_cell.length_a   1.000
_cell.length_b   1.000
_cell.length_c   1.000
_cell.angle_alpha   90.00
_cell.angle_beta   90.00
_cell.angle_gamma   90.00
#
_symmetry.space_group_name_H-M   'P 1'
#
loop_
_entity.id
_entity.type
_entity.pdbx_description
1 polymer ?
#
loop_
_entity_poly.entity_id
_entity_poly.type
_entity_poly.pdbx_seq_one_letter_code
_entity_poly.pdbx_strand_id
1 'polypeptide(L)'
;MITRIAILLILMAVVPDLYIDRRFLRRIKGRRAMLRRLLWWLPTLGMIAYTMVFVFDRQFAPSDIKILNVYLFLVGLLITPKCLFALCSAIGWGVKKMIRRKANYGNIVGVVMVVLNWYVLFYGSFVGFDQITVREMTYESAELPEAFDGYRIVQFSDAHVGTYIGGREHLLSAVVDTINAQSPDMVVFAGDLQNREPQEIRPFVDVLGGIKAKDGVFSVIGNHDYSDYIEATPDIKAENEKETRELERKMGWRLLVNEHEVVRRGTDSIVIAGLDNDGDGKKFPQRGDVRKALEGVSDSAFVVMAEHDPTCWRRKILPESRAQLTLSGHTHAMQFMIGNWSPASFVYKEWGGLFSEGTRALIVSTGIGGFIPFRFGVPGEIVVITMRRLKVEN
;
A
#
# COMPACT_ATOMS: atom_id res chain seq x y z
N MET A 1 -6.51 14.90 3.21
CA MET A 1 -6.93 14.07 2.04
C MET A 1 -8.33 14.43 1.58
N ILE A 2 -9.37 14.16 2.35
CA ILE A 2 -10.79 14.35 1.98
C ILE A 2 -11.11 15.79 1.57
N THR A 3 -10.56 16.78 2.24
CA THR A 3 -10.76 18.21 1.92
C THR A 3 -10.48 18.55 0.46
N ARG A 4 -9.44 17.94 -0.14
CA ARG A 4 -9.04 18.20 -1.55
C ARG A 4 -10.04 17.63 -2.56
N ILE A 5 -10.80 16.61 -2.19
CA ILE A 5 -11.76 15.91 -3.07
C ILE A 5 -13.21 16.05 -2.59
N ALA A 6 -13.45 16.90 -1.56
CA ALA A 6 -14.77 17.03 -0.93
C ALA A 6 -15.87 17.39 -1.93
N ILE A 7 -15.61 18.33 -2.84
CA ILE A 7 -16.58 18.73 -3.88
C ILE A 7 -16.92 17.53 -4.76
N LEU A 8 -15.92 16.75 -5.18
CA LEU A 8 -16.14 15.55 -5.99
C LEU A 8 -16.98 14.53 -5.23
N LEU A 9 -16.67 14.26 -3.95
CA LEU A 9 -17.43 13.32 -3.11
C LEU A 9 -18.88 13.77 -2.92
N ILE A 10 -19.12 15.06 -2.71
CA ILE A 10 -20.48 15.63 -2.61
C ILE A 10 -21.23 15.47 -3.94
N LEU A 11 -20.58 15.76 -5.06
CA LEU A 11 -21.18 15.54 -6.38
C LEU A 11 -21.51 14.05 -6.63
N MET A 12 -20.59 13.14 -6.27
CA MET A 12 -20.81 11.70 -6.34
C MET A 12 -21.96 11.23 -5.45
N ALA A 13 -22.21 11.90 -4.34
CA ALA A 13 -23.36 11.59 -3.47
C ALA A 13 -24.68 12.13 -4.03
N VAL A 14 -24.68 13.37 -4.51
CA VAL A 14 -25.94 14.10 -4.87
C VAL A 14 -26.41 13.76 -6.29
N VAL A 15 -25.52 13.71 -7.27
CA VAL A 15 -25.90 13.56 -8.69
C VAL A 15 -26.62 12.22 -8.97
N PRO A 16 -26.11 11.07 -8.48
CA PRO A 16 -26.82 9.79 -8.63
C PRO A 16 -28.18 9.80 -7.93
N ASP A 17 -28.29 10.39 -6.75
CA ASP A 17 -29.57 10.48 -6.04
C ASP A 17 -30.57 11.35 -6.78
N LEU A 18 -30.17 12.47 -7.36
CA LEU A 18 -31.02 13.28 -8.21
C LEU A 18 -31.52 12.50 -9.44
N TYR A 19 -30.64 11.71 -10.07
CA TYR A 19 -31.01 10.84 -11.19
C TYR A 19 -32.04 9.79 -10.76
N ILE A 20 -31.78 9.06 -9.66
CA ILE A 20 -32.61 7.99 -9.16
C ILE A 20 -33.96 8.56 -8.68
N ASP A 21 -33.96 9.69 -7.95
CA ASP A 21 -35.19 10.35 -7.49
C ASP A 21 -36.08 10.74 -8.66
N ARG A 22 -35.52 11.43 -9.69
CA ARG A 22 -36.27 11.87 -10.86
C ARG A 22 -36.80 10.70 -11.71
N ARG A 23 -35.99 9.62 -11.82
CA ARG A 23 -36.28 8.52 -12.74
C ARG A 23 -37.19 7.47 -12.13
N PHE A 24 -37.09 7.21 -10.83
CA PHE A 24 -37.75 6.11 -10.15
C PHE A 24 -38.66 6.58 -8.99
N LEU A 25 -38.16 7.39 -8.06
CA LEU A 25 -38.89 7.68 -6.82
C LEU A 25 -40.07 8.63 -7.04
N ARG A 26 -39.95 9.66 -7.88
CA ARG A 26 -41.03 10.59 -8.21
C ARG A 26 -42.21 9.92 -8.92
N ARG A 27 -42.02 8.72 -9.48
CA ARG A 27 -43.09 7.95 -10.13
C ARG A 27 -43.94 7.18 -9.15
N ILE A 28 -43.45 6.99 -7.93
CA ILE A 28 -44.18 6.34 -6.85
C ILE A 28 -45.23 7.33 -6.35
N LYS A 29 -46.53 6.96 -6.45
CA LYS A 29 -47.65 7.75 -5.96
C LYS A 29 -48.15 7.20 -4.61
N GLY A 30 -48.87 8.01 -3.88
CA GLY A 30 -49.54 7.62 -2.63
C GLY A 30 -48.99 8.32 -1.39
N ARG A 31 -49.71 8.14 -0.28
CA ARG A 31 -49.47 8.86 0.99
C ARG A 31 -48.06 8.72 1.56
N ARG A 32 -47.35 7.62 1.24
CA ARG A 32 -46.00 7.35 1.74
C ARG A 32 -44.88 7.72 0.72
N ALA A 33 -45.25 8.32 -0.42
CA ALA A 33 -44.26 8.65 -1.45
C ALA A 33 -43.20 9.66 -0.97
N MET A 34 -43.66 10.67 -0.23
CA MET A 34 -42.73 11.67 0.35
C MET A 34 -41.80 11.06 1.40
N LEU A 35 -42.31 10.21 2.30
CA LEU A 35 -41.50 9.53 3.31
C LEU A 35 -40.43 8.65 2.69
N ARG A 36 -40.76 7.88 1.62
CA ARG A 36 -39.80 7.05 0.91
C ARG A 36 -38.66 7.88 0.29
N ARG A 37 -38.96 9.05 -0.25
CA ARG A 37 -37.97 9.97 -0.79
C ARG A 37 -37.09 10.57 0.31
N LEU A 38 -37.68 10.97 1.44
CA LEU A 38 -36.93 11.47 2.60
C LEU A 38 -35.96 10.39 3.13
N LEU A 39 -36.44 9.16 3.32
CA LEU A 39 -35.60 8.03 3.75
C LEU A 39 -34.48 7.70 2.75
N TRP A 40 -34.73 7.88 1.46
CA TRP A 40 -33.71 7.69 0.42
C TRP A 40 -32.59 8.73 0.51
N TRP A 41 -32.93 9.99 0.76
CA TRP A 41 -31.97 11.08 0.82
C TRP A 41 -31.20 11.15 2.15
N LEU A 42 -31.71 10.55 3.22
CA LEU A 42 -31.12 10.61 4.55
C LEU A 42 -29.66 10.13 4.60
N PRO A 43 -29.28 8.96 4.02
CA PRO A 43 -27.89 8.53 3.99
C PRO A 43 -26.97 9.52 3.24
N THR A 44 -27.44 10.10 2.16
CA THR A 44 -26.67 11.09 1.39
C THR A 44 -26.44 12.36 2.18
N LEU A 45 -27.45 12.88 2.87
CA LEU A 45 -27.31 14.04 3.76
C LEU A 45 -26.35 13.74 4.92
N GLY A 46 -26.42 12.54 5.51
CA GLY A 46 -25.48 12.08 6.53
C GLY A 46 -24.05 12.04 6.00
N MET A 47 -23.82 11.53 4.78
CA MET A 47 -22.50 11.49 4.17
C MET A 47 -21.97 12.87 3.80
N ILE A 48 -22.82 13.79 3.37
CA ILE A 48 -22.44 15.20 3.16
C ILE A 48 -21.99 15.82 4.49
N ALA A 49 -22.79 15.66 5.56
CA ALA A 49 -22.41 16.16 6.87
C ALA A 49 -21.08 15.57 7.35
N TYR A 50 -20.87 14.26 7.17
CA TYR A 50 -19.61 13.59 7.52
C TYR A 50 -18.43 14.13 6.68
N THR A 51 -18.62 14.34 5.38
CA THR A 51 -17.61 14.97 4.51
C THR A 51 -17.24 16.37 5.03
N MET A 52 -18.22 17.15 5.48
CA MET A 52 -17.96 18.49 6.02
C MET A 52 -17.16 18.46 7.32
N VAL A 53 -17.28 17.42 8.16
CA VAL A 53 -16.39 17.26 9.33
C VAL A 53 -14.93 17.26 8.91
N PHE A 54 -14.57 16.48 7.88
CA PHE A 54 -13.18 16.45 7.37
C PHE A 54 -12.74 17.76 6.69
N VAL A 55 -13.67 18.51 6.10
CA VAL A 55 -13.37 19.81 5.51
C VAL A 55 -12.99 20.83 6.59
N PHE A 56 -13.65 20.78 7.73
CA PHE A 56 -13.37 21.67 8.86
C PHE A 56 -12.14 21.26 9.66
N ASP A 57 -11.88 19.95 9.77
CA ASP A 57 -10.69 19.42 10.48
C ASP A 57 -9.38 19.77 9.75
N ARG A 58 -9.41 19.95 8.42
CA ARG A 58 -8.28 20.30 7.53
C ARG A 58 -7.10 19.32 7.54
N GLN A 59 -7.04 18.36 8.43
CA GLN A 59 -5.97 17.37 8.48
C GLN A 59 -5.98 16.45 7.25
N PHE A 60 -4.82 15.90 6.90
CA PHE A 60 -4.74 14.88 5.84
C PHE A 60 -5.52 13.62 6.24
N ALA A 61 -5.34 13.17 7.47
CA ALA A 61 -6.11 12.13 8.13
C ALA A 61 -6.37 12.54 9.60
N PRO A 62 -7.52 12.19 10.18
CA PRO A 62 -7.82 12.49 11.58
C PRO A 62 -6.84 11.75 12.52
N SER A 63 -6.70 12.25 13.75
CA SER A 63 -5.88 11.61 14.79
C SER A 63 -6.32 10.17 15.07
N ASP A 64 -7.62 9.90 15.08
CA ASP A 64 -8.15 8.53 15.04
C ASP A 64 -8.45 8.11 13.61
N ILE A 65 -7.57 7.28 13.03
CA ILE A 65 -7.71 6.77 11.67
C ILE A 65 -8.99 5.95 11.45
N LYS A 66 -9.61 5.42 12.52
CA LYS A 66 -10.87 4.67 12.44
C LYS A 66 -12.00 5.55 11.90
N ILE A 67 -12.01 6.84 12.24
CA ILE A 67 -13.00 7.80 11.74
C ILE A 67 -12.93 7.87 10.21
N LEU A 68 -11.71 7.94 9.65
CA LEU A 68 -11.49 7.93 8.21
C LEU A 68 -11.88 6.59 7.58
N ASN A 69 -11.49 5.48 8.21
CA ASN A 69 -11.78 4.14 7.71
C ASN A 69 -13.29 3.87 7.65
N VAL A 70 -14.03 4.25 8.69
CA VAL A 70 -15.51 4.17 8.70
C VAL A 70 -16.12 5.04 7.60
N TYR A 71 -15.62 6.27 7.44
CA TYR A 71 -16.08 7.16 6.38
C TYR A 71 -15.88 6.54 4.97
N LEU A 72 -14.69 6.04 4.69
CA LEU A 72 -14.36 5.43 3.39
C LEU A 72 -15.18 4.16 3.14
N PHE A 73 -15.37 3.33 4.18
CA PHE A 73 -16.25 2.18 4.10
C PHE A 73 -17.70 2.59 3.76
N LEU A 74 -18.23 3.65 4.41
CA LEU A 74 -19.56 4.17 4.12
C LEU A 74 -19.66 4.80 2.72
N VAL A 75 -18.62 5.42 2.19
CA VAL A 75 -18.55 5.85 0.77
C VAL A 75 -18.73 4.64 -0.15
N GLY A 76 -17.99 3.56 0.10
CA GLY A 76 -18.09 2.31 -0.66
C GLY A 76 -19.45 1.61 -0.51
N LEU A 77 -20.08 1.70 0.66
CA LEU A 77 -21.36 1.06 0.97
C LEU A 77 -22.56 1.83 0.42
N LEU A 78 -22.55 3.16 0.51
CA LEU A 78 -23.72 4.00 0.27
C LEU A 78 -23.64 4.85 -0.99
N ILE A 79 -22.46 5.41 -1.33
CA ILE A 79 -22.30 6.35 -2.44
C ILE A 79 -21.95 5.60 -3.72
N THR A 80 -20.89 4.77 -3.68
CA THR A 80 -20.40 4.05 -4.86
C THR A 80 -21.47 3.20 -5.55
N PRO A 81 -22.33 2.43 -4.84
CA PRO A 81 -23.41 1.67 -5.46
C PRO A 81 -24.41 2.54 -6.23
N LYS A 82 -24.73 3.71 -5.69
CA LYS A 82 -25.64 4.65 -6.35
C LYS A 82 -25.04 5.22 -7.63
N CYS A 83 -23.73 5.54 -7.61
CA CYS A 83 -22.99 5.98 -8.78
C CYS A 83 -22.99 4.90 -9.87
N LEU A 84 -22.65 3.67 -9.52
CA LEU A 84 -22.62 2.53 -10.47
C LEU A 84 -23.99 2.28 -11.07
N PHE A 85 -25.04 2.24 -10.22
CA PHE A 85 -26.40 2.04 -10.70
C PHE A 85 -26.85 3.17 -11.62
N ALA A 86 -26.65 4.43 -11.21
CA ALA A 86 -27.06 5.59 -11.99
C ALA A 86 -26.35 5.63 -13.36
N LEU A 87 -25.05 5.35 -13.39
CA LEU A 87 -24.24 5.31 -14.60
C LEU A 87 -24.75 4.22 -15.57
N CYS A 88 -24.86 2.98 -15.09
CA CYS A 88 -25.36 1.86 -15.90
C CYS A 88 -26.79 2.11 -16.42
N SER A 89 -27.68 2.64 -15.54
CA SER A 89 -29.06 2.97 -15.88
C SER A 89 -29.13 4.11 -16.92
N ALA A 90 -28.29 5.13 -16.81
CA ALA A 90 -28.24 6.25 -17.75
C ALA A 90 -27.72 5.81 -19.13
N ILE A 91 -26.63 5.04 -19.16
CA ILE A 91 -26.11 4.45 -20.41
C ILE A 91 -27.18 3.56 -21.05
N GLY A 92 -27.76 2.64 -20.28
CA GLY A 92 -28.80 1.74 -20.78
C GLY A 92 -30.06 2.48 -21.27
N TRP A 93 -30.40 3.64 -20.68
CA TRP A 93 -31.46 4.48 -21.18
C TRP A 93 -31.11 5.13 -22.54
N GLY A 94 -29.88 5.60 -22.70
CA GLY A 94 -29.38 6.11 -23.99
C GLY A 94 -29.44 5.06 -25.07
N VAL A 95 -28.90 3.86 -24.80
CA VAL A 95 -28.93 2.70 -25.72
C VAL A 95 -30.37 2.31 -26.05
N LYS A 96 -31.25 2.17 -25.04
CA LYS A 96 -32.69 1.89 -25.26
C LYS A 96 -33.32 2.87 -26.24
N LYS A 97 -33.03 4.18 -26.09
CA LYS A 97 -33.56 5.23 -26.98
C LYS A 97 -33.03 5.08 -28.39
N MET A 98 -31.75 4.82 -28.55
CA MET A 98 -31.06 4.68 -29.85
C MET A 98 -31.56 3.49 -30.65
N ILE A 99 -31.66 2.32 -30.02
CA ILE A 99 -32.09 1.06 -30.69
C ILE A 99 -33.60 0.77 -30.54
N ARG A 100 -34.38 1.74 -30.05
CA ARG A 100 -35.84 1.69 -29.87
C ARG A 100 -36.35 0.47 -29.08
N ARG A 101 -35.59 -0.02 -28.10
CA ARG A 101 -35.99 -1.14 -27.23
C ARG A 101 -37.01 -0.70 -26.17
N LYS A 102 -37.85 -1.65 -25.70
CA LYS A 102 -38.87 -1.37 -24.66
C LYS A 102 -38.26 -1.32 -23.26
N ALA A 103 -37.30 -2.18 -22.97
CA ALA A 103 -36.67 -2.31 -21.63
C ALA A 103 -35.34 -1.56 -21.54
N ASN A 104 -35.01 -1.05 -20.35
CA ASN A 104 -33.68 -0.52 -20.00
C ASN A 104 -32.87 -1.61 -19.30
N TYR A 105 -32.10 -2.37 -20.07
CA TYR A 105 -31.23 -3.44 -19.52
C TYR A 105 -30.10 -2.90 -18.66
N GLY A 106 -29.70 -1.63 -18.81
CA GLY A 106 -28.74 -0.97 -17.92
C GLY A 106 -29.17 -0.96 -16.45
N ASN A 107 -30.47 -1.06 -16.14
CA ASN A 107 -30.93 -1.20 -14.75
C ASN A 107 -30.51 -2.56 -14.17
N ILE A 108 -30.60 -3.63 -14.96
CA ILE A 108 -30.19 -4.98 -14.52
C ILE A 108 -28.68 -5.00 -14.30
N VAL A 109 -27.92 -4.51 -15.28
CA VAL A 109 -26.46 -4.39 -15.17
C VAL A 109 -26.10 -3.55 -13.94
N GLY A 110 -26.79 -2.42 -13.71
CA GLY A 110 -26.58 -1.57 -12.53
C GLY A 110 -26.79 -2.31 -11.22
N VAL A 111 -27.85 -3.14 -11.10
CA VAL A 111 -28.08 -3.96 -9.90
C VAL A 111 -26.98 -4.99 -9.70
N VAL A 112 -26.55 -5.65 -10.76
CA VAL A 112 -25.41 -6.60 -10.71
C VAL A 112 -24.13 -5.90 -10.22
N MET A 113 -23.83 -4.71 -10.77
CA MET A 113 -22.66 -3.92 -10.36
C MET A 113 -22.73 -3.47 -8.88
N VAL A 114 -23.92 -3.15 -8.38
CA VAL A 114 -24.13 -2.84 -6.94
C VAL A 114 -23.81 -4.07 -6.07
N VAL A 115 -24.31 -5.24 -6.43
CA VAL A 115 -24.05 -6.48 -5.67
C VAL A 115 -22.55 -6.83 -5.71
N LEU A 116 -21.91 -6.72 -6.87
CA LEU A 116 -20.46 -6.93 -7.01
C LEU A 116 -19.66 -5.92 -6.17
N ASN A 117 -20.05 -4.64 -6.17
CA ASN A 117 -19.40 -3.62 -5.33
C ASN A 117 -19.48 -3.98 -3.84
N TRP A 118 -20.65 -4.41 -3.36
CA TRP A 118 -20.78 -4.82 -1.97
C TRP A 118 -19.95 -6.06 -1.66
N TYR A 119 -19.94 -7.06 -2.55
CA TYR A 119 -19.07 -8.22 -2.39
C TYR A 119 -17.60 -7.82 -2.27
N VAL A 120 -17.10 -6.99 -3.19
CA VAL A 120 -15.71 -6.48 -3.17
C VAL A 120 -15.43 -5.72 -1.88
N LEU A 121 -16.35 -4.83 -1.46
CA LEU A 121 -16.18 -4.02 -0.26
C LEU A 121 -16.11 -4.89 1.00
N PHE A 122 -17.09 -5.78 1.21
CA PHE A 122 -17.14 -6.63 2.40
C PHE A 122 -16.01 -7.65 2.42
N TYR A 123 -15.76 -8.34 1.30
CA TYR A 123 -14.65 -9.28 1.22
C TYR A 123 -13.32 -8.58 1.46
N GLY A 124 -13.06 -7.46 0.79
CA GLY A 124 -11.80 -6.74 0.90
C GLY A 124 -11.53 -6.19 2.30
N SER A 125 -12.59 -5.74 3.01
CA SER A 125 -12.45 -5.14 4.35
C SER A 125 -12.40 -6.15 5.50
N PHE A 126 -13.06 -7.30 5.38
CA PHE A 126 -13.23 -8.25 6.48
C PHE A 126 -12.57 -9.61 6.24
N VAL A 127 -12.13 -9.89 5.02
CA VAL A 127 -11.47 -11.15 4.67
C VAL A 127 -10.13 -10.88 4.01
N GLY A 128 -10.11 -10.11 2.93
CA GLY A 128 -8.92 -9.93 2.12
C GLY A 128 -7.79 -9.20 2.82
N PHE A 129 -8.10 -8.21 3.67
CA PHE A 129 -7.08 -7.50 4.46
C PHE A 129 -6.42 -8.40 5.51
N ASP A 130 -7.16 -9.34 6.07
CA ASP A 130 -6.66 -10.23 7.12
C ASP A 130 -5.85 -11.41 6.56
N GLN A 131 -5.76 -11.55 5.23
CA GLN A 131 -4.99 -12.61 4.58
C GLN A 131 -3.54 -12.20 4.38
N ILE A 132 -2.62 -13.13 4.70
CA ILE A 132 -1.18 -13.02 4.44
C ILE A 132 -0.77 -14.17 3.53
N THR A 133 0.05 -13.90 2.54
CA THR A 133 0.62 -14.89 1.63
C THR A 133 2.15 -14.81 1.64
N VAL A 134 2.78 -15.96 1.50
CA VAL A 134 4.21 -16.07 1.26
C VAL A 134 4.41 -16.28 -0.23
N ARG A 135 5.19 -15.40 -0.85
CA ARG A 135 5.58 -15.49 -2.25
C ARG A 135 7.03 -15.86 -2.37
N GLU A 136 7.28 -17.05 -2.86
CA GLU A 136 8.64 -17.51 -3.10
C GLU A 136 9.14 -17.08 -4.49
N MET A 137 10.37 -16.62 -4.56
CA MET A 137 11.06 -16.18 -5.77
C MET A 137 12.50 -16.67 -5.77
N THR A 138 13.04 -16.93 -6.93
CA THR A 138 14.47 -17.17 -7.10
C THR A 138 15.08 -15.99 -7.86
N TYR A 139 16.17 -15.44 -7.33
CA TYR A 139 17.00 -14.47 -8.01
C TYR A 139 18.34 -15.10 -8.39
N GLU A 140 18.65 -15.12 -9.67
CA GLU A 140 19.84 -15.76 -10.22
C GLU A 140 20.83 -14.73 -10.72
N SER A 141 22.12 -14.88 -10.33
CA SER A 141 23.18 -13.98 -10.80
C SER A 141 24.52 -14.73 -10.89
N ALA A 142 25.26 -14.49 -11.97
CA ALA A 142 26.64 -14.97 -12.09
C ALA A 142 27.61 -14.20 -11.17
N GLU A 143 27.24 -12.98 -10.75
CA GLU A 143 28.05 -12.15 -9.87
C GLU A 143 27.90 -12.50 -8.39
N LEU A 144 26.91 -13.37 -8.03
CA LEU A 144 26.69 -13.77 -6.64
C LEU A 144 27.90 -14.56 -6.12
N PRO A 145 28.51 -14.17 -4.97
CA PRO A 145 29.57 -14.94 -4.36
C PRO A 145 29.12 -16.35 -3.98
N GLU A 146 30.02 -17.33 -4.08
CA GLU A 146 29.67 -18.75 -3.93
C GLU A 146 29.08 -19.08 -2.56
N ALA A 147 29.59 -18.49 -1.49
CA ALA A 147 29.09 -18.71 -0.13
C ALA A 147 27.66 -18.20 0.09
N PHE A 148 27.07 -17.45 -0.87
CA PHE A 148 25.71 -16.94 -0.83
C PHE A 148 24.77 -17.70 -1.78
N ASP A 149 25.22 -18.78 -2.44
CA ASP A 149 24.29 -19.66 -3.17
C ASP A 149 23.33 -20.34 -2.19
N GLY A 150 22.03 -20.18 -2.42
CA GLY A 150 20.98 -20.64 -1.52
C GLY A 150 20.65 -19.65 -0.38
N TYR A 151 21.25 -18.47 -0.33
CA TYR A 151 20.95 -17.44 0.68
C TYR A 151 19.50 -16.97 0.59
N ARG A 152 18.82 -16.92 1.74
CA ARG A 152 17.39 -16.59 1.81
C ARG A 152 17.19 -15.19 2.39
N ILE A 153 16.71 -14.27 1.56
CA ILE A 153 16.26 -12.94 1.98
C ILE A 153 14.74 -12.98 2.11
N VAL A 154 14.21 -12.56 3.26
CA VAL A 154 12.77 -12.31 3.41
C VAL A 154 12.53 -10.82 3.38
N GLN A 155 11.75 -10.37 2.41
CA GLN A 155 11.33 -8.97 2.27
C GLN A 155 9.88 -8.81 2.71
N PHE A 156 9.60 -7.75 3.46
CA PHE A 156 8.25 -7.22 3.71
C PHE A 156 8.29 -5.71 3.75
N SER A 157 7.14 -5.05 3.59
CA SER A 157 7.03 -3.59 3.56
C SER A 157 5.66 -3.12 3.98
N ASP A 158 5.48 -1.81 4.08
CA ASP A 158 4.18 -1.16 4.17
C ASP A 158 3.31 -1.75 5.29
N ALA A 159 3.87 -1.82 6.48
CA ALA A 159 3.19 -2.42 7.62
C ALA A 159 1.99 -1.57 8.06
N HIS A 160 2.13 -0.23 8.04
CA HIS A 160 1.09 0.70 8.45
C HIS A 160 0.39 0.26 9.73
N VAL A 161 1.21 0.10 10.78
CA VAL A 161 0.80 -0.57 12.04
C VAL A 161 -0.41 0.09 12.72
N GLY A 162 -0.64 1.39 12.49
CA GLY A 162 -1.81 2.09 13.00
C GLY A 162 -3.15 1.50 12.54
N THR A 163 -3.17 0.84 11.38
CA THR A 163 -4.37 0.19 10.84
C THR A 163 -4.76 -1.08 11.61
N TYR A 164 -3.82 -1.68 12.34
CA TYR A 164 -4.09 -2.88 13.14
C TYR A 164 -4.61 -2.54 14.55
N ILE A 165 -4.45 -1.32 15.03
CA ILE A 165 -4.87 -0.92 16.38
C ILE A 165 -6.38 -1.04 16.55
N GLY A 166 -6.79 -1.76 17.59
CA GLY A 166 -8.20 -1.91 18.00
C GLY A 166 -8.93 -3.07 17.38
N GLY A 167 -8.25 -4.22 17.30
CA GLY A 167 -8.86 -5.52 17.02
C GLY A 167 -8.12 -6.41 16.03
N ARG A 168 -7.04 -5.90 15.40
CA ARG A 168 -6.24 -6.67 14.43
C ARG A 168 -4.78 -6.86 14.84
N GLU A 169 -4.42 -6.54 16.06
CA GLU A 169 -3.05 -6.62 16.58
C GLU A 169 -2.46 -8.03 16.41
N HIS A 170 -3.29 -9.06 16.56
CA HIS A 170 -2.90 -10.47 16.41
C HIS A 170 -2.38 -10.79 14.99
N LEU A 171 -2.76 -10.04 13.97
CA LEU A 171 -2.29 -10.25 12.59
C LEU A 171 -0.81 -9.91 12.45
N LEU A 172 -0.29 -8.90 13.17
CA LEU A 172 1.14 -8.60 13.16
C LEU A 172 1.95 -9.71 13.83
N SER A 173 1.44 -10.33 14.90
CA SER A 173 2.08 -11.52 15.49
C SER A 173 2.13 -12.66 14.48
N ALA A 174 1.04 -12.90 13.74
CA ALA A 174 1.02 -13.92 12.69
C ALA A 174 1.99 -13.61 11.54
N VAL A 175 2.20 -12.33 11.19
CA VAL A 175 3.23 -11.91 10.22
C VAL A 175 4.62 -12.27 10.73
N VAL A 176 4.94 -11.94 11.98
CA VAL A 176 6.24 -12.25 12.60
C VAL A 176 6.49 -13.76 12.62
N ASP A 177 5.49 -14.55 13.03
CA ASP A 177 5.58 -16.00 13.04
C ASP A 177 5.79 -16.57 11.63
N THR A 178 5.10 -16.00 10.63
CA THR A 178 5.24 -16.40 9.23
C THR A 178 6.63 -16.07 8.69
N ILE A 179 7.19 -14.89 8.98
CA ILE A 179 8.56 -14.50 8.60
C ILE A 179 9.57 -15.46 9.23
N ASN A 180 9.45 -15.71 10.54
CA ASN A 180 10.36 -16.59 11.28
C ASN A 180 10.32 -18.05 10.79
N ALA A 181 9.13 -18.52 10.39
CA ALA A 181 8.95 -19.85 9.81
C ALA A 181 9.72 -20.04 8.49
N GLN A 182 10.02 -18.94 7.77
CA GLN A 182 10.83 -19.01 6.55
C GLN A 182 12.32 -19.24 6.83
N SER A 183 12.76 -19.20 8.09
CA SER A 183 14.17 -19.36 8.49
C SER A 183 15.11 -18.48 7.67
N PRO A 184 14.90 -17.15 7.62
CA PRO A 184 15.67 -16.25 6.78
C PRO A 184 17.13 -16.17 7.22
N ASP A 185 18.02 -15.99 6.23
CA ASP A 185 19.36 -15.56 6.51
C ASP A 185 19.39 -14.04 6.80
N MET A 186 18.61 -13.26 6.05
CA MET A 186 18.43 -11.83 6.19
C MET A 186 16.95 -11.47 6.08
N VAL A 187 16.49 -10.49 6.85
CA VAL A 187 15.18 -9.86 6.66
C VAL A 187 15.38 -8.41 6.24
N VAL A 188 14.61 -7.95 5.25
CA VAL A 188 14.61 -6.56 4.78
C VAL A 188 13.20 -5.99 4.89
N PHE A 189 13.05 -4.96 5.70
CA PHE A 189 11.86 -4.14 5.77
C PHE A 189 12.01 -2.92 4.85
N ALA A 190 11.18 -2.84 3.82
CA ALA A 190 11.30 -1.82 2.77
C ALA A 190 10.39 -0.59 3.01
N GLY A 191 10.26 -0.13 4.28
CA GLY A 191 9.66 1.15 4.65
C GLY A 191 8.14 1.14 4.86
N ASP A 192 7.62 2.28 5.30
CA ASP A 192 6.22 2.54 5.68
C ASP A 192 5.76 1.71 6.88
N LEU A 193 6.39 1.94 8.02
CA LEU A 193 6.07 1.26 9.27
C LEU A 193 4.79 1.82 9.89
N GLN A 194 4.66 3.15 9.96
CA GLN A 194 3.51 3.85 10.55
C GLN A 194 2.53 4.34 9.48
N ASN A 195 1.32 4.72 9.91
CA ASN A 195 0.38 5.42 9.04
C ASN A 195 0.65 6.93 9.03
N ARG A 196 0.90 7.53 10.21
CA ARG A 196 0.97 8.97 10.41
C ARG A 196 2.08 9.41 11.36
N GLU A 197 2.25 8.73 12.49
CA GLU A 197 3.09 9.17 13.60
C GLU A 197 3.57 8.00 14.48
N PRO A 198 4.70 8.13 15.19
CA PRO A 198 5.36 7.03 15.89
C PRO A 198 4.56 6.45 17.06
N GLN A 199 3.55 7.17 17.57
CA GLN A 199 2.67 6.63 18.62
C GLN A 199 1.97 5.34 18.18
N GLU A 200 1.76 5.17 16.87
CA GLU A 200 1.16 3.97 16.28
C GLU A 200 2.10 2.75 16.37
N ILE A 201 3.41 2.97 16.40
CA ILE A 201 4.45 1.92 16.44
C ILE A 201 4.63 1.37 17.85
N ARG A 202 4.52 2.23 18.88
CA ARG A 202 4.86 1.90 20.28
C ARG A 202 4.24 0.58 20.78
N PRO A 203 2.95 0.26 20.48
CA PRO A 203 2.34 -1.00 20.94
C PRO A 203 2.95 -2.25 20.32
N PHE A 204 3.66 -2.12 19.20
CA PHE A 204 4.12 -3.24 18.39
C PHE A 204 5.63 -3.48 18.41
N VAL A 205 6.37 -2.66 19.17
CA VAL A 205 7.85 -2.76 19.27
C VAL A 205 8.30 -4.15 19.66
N ASP A 206 7.70 -4.74 20.70
CA ASP A 206 8.09 -6.06 21.18
C ASP A 206 7.69 -7.17 20.18
N VAL A 207 6.54 -7.03 19.53
CA VAL A 207 6.06 -8.01 18.52
C VAL A 207 6.99 -7.99 17.32
N LEU A 208 7.24 -6.82 16.73
CA LEU A 208 8.09 -6.68 15.55
C LEU A 208 9.57 -6.96 15.86
N GLY A 209 10.02 -6.65 17.09
CA GLY A 209 11.34 -7.05 17.60
C GLY A 209 11.51 -8.58 17.74
N GLY A 210 10.42 -9.35 17.64
CA GLY A 210 10.43 -10.81 17.58
C GLY A 210 10.86 -11.41 16.25
N ILE A 211 11.06 -10.60 15.20
CA ILE A 211 11.56 -11.08 13.90
C ILE A 211 13.02 -11.52 14.05
N LYS A 212 13.33 -12.71 13.51
CA LYS A 212 14.65 -13.35 13.62
C LYS A 212 15.24 -13.63 12.25
N ALA A 213 16.51 -13.28 12.08
CA ALA A 213 17.31 -13.64 10.91
C ALA A 213 18.75 -13.87 11.33
N LYS A 214 19.49 -14.76 10.63
CA LYS A 214 20.89 -15.12 11.02
C LYS A 214 21.82 -13.91 10.95
N ASP A 215 21.71 -13.12 9.88
CA ASP A 215 22.56 -11.96 9.62
C ASP A 215 21.89 -10.63 10.04
N GLY A 216 20.65 -10.70 10.53
CA GLY A 216 19.91 -9.59 11.10
C GLY A 216 18.75 -9.09 10.25
N VAL A 217 18.06 -8.09 10.81
CA VAL A 217 16.93 -7.39 10.17
C VAL A 217 17.42 -6.01 9.77
N PHE A 218 17.26 -5.67 8.51
CA PHE A 218 17.60 -4.36 7.93
C PHE A 218 16.32 -3.63 7.53
N SER A 219 16.30 -2.32 7.71
CA SER A 219 15.14 -1.49 7.37
C SER A 219 15.54 -0.23 6.65
N VAL A 220 14.61 0.34 5.89
CA VAL A 220 14.69 1.68 5.30
C VAL A 220 13.43 2.47 5.63
N ILE A 221 13.51 3.78 5.50
CA ILE A 221 12.40 4.72 5.75
C ILE A 221 11.48 4.78 4.52
N GLY A 222 10.17 4.73 4.75
CA GLY A 222 9.16 5.04 3.73
C GLY A 222 8.59 6.44 3.89
N ASN A 223 7.75 6.86 2.95
CA ASN A 223 7.19 8.22 2.94
C ASN A 223 6.22 8.51 4.10
N HIS A 224 5.63 7.50 4.72
CA HIS A 224 4.80 7.66 5.91
C HIS A 224 5.61 7.87 7.19
N ASP A 225 6.87 7.49 7.22
CA ASP A 225 7.70 7.48 8.42
C ASP A 225 8.25 8.87 8.80
N TYR A 226 8.01 9.91 7.99
CA TYR A 226 8.37 11.31 8.28
C TYR A 226 7.30 12.11 9.01
N SER A 227 6.15 11.52 9.31
CA SER A 227 4.98 12.23 9.87
C SER A 227 4.47 13.40 9.00
N ASP A 228 4.66 13.33 7.69
CA ASP A 228 4.18 14.38 6.77
C ASP A 228 2.65 14.40 6.60
N TYR A 229 1.98 13.36 7.09
CA TYR A 229 0.53 13.22 7.02
C TYR A 229 -0.23 13.79 8.23
N ILE A 230 0.48 14.46 9.16
CA ILE A 230 -0.11 15.26 10.24
C ILE A 230 0.11 16.75 9.99
N GLU A 231 -0.82 17.57 10.45
CA GLU A 231 -0.63 19.02 10.54
C GLU A 231 0.07 19.35 11.86
N ALA A 232 1.37 19.54 11.79
CA ALA A 232 2.23 19.87 12.93
C ALA A 232 3.35 20.82 12.48
N THR A 233 4.00 21.45 13.44
CA THR A 233 5.19 22.27 13.18
C THR A 233 6.34 21.39 12.66
N PRO A 234 7.31 21.97 11.91
CA PRO A 234 8.48 21.22 11.46
C PRO A 234 9.25 20.53 12.60
N ASP A 235 9.33 21.16 13.76
CA ASP A 235 10.01 20.60 14.93
C ASP A 235 9.33 19.35 15.46
N ILE A 236 7.99 19.33 15.52
CA ILE A 236 7.20 18.15 15.92
C ILE A 236 7.42 17.02 14.92
N LYS A 237 7.40 17.32 13.62
CA LYS A 237 7.65 16.31 12.58
C LYS A 237 9.05 15.72 12.67
N ALA A 238 10.05 16.57 12.89
CA ALA A 238 11.44 16.13 13.06
C ALA A 238 11.61 15.26 14.32
N GLU A 239 10.94 15.59 15.42
CA GLU A 239 10.97 14.75 16.64
C GLU A 239 10.26 13.42 16.40
N ASN A 240 9.11 13.40 15.70
CA ASN A 240 8.43 12.18 15.33
C ASN A 240 9.30 11.29 14.41
N GLU A 241 9.94 11.87 13.39
CA GLU A 241 10.87 11.15 12.52
C GLU A 241 12.01 10.51 13.35
N LYS A 242 12.58 11.26 14.28
CA LYS A 242 13.62 10.77 15.18
C LYS A 242 13.09 9.62 16.04
N GLU A 243 11.91 9.76 16.63
CA GLU A 243 11.28 8.71 17.44
C GLU A 243 11.02 7.43 16.60
N THR A 244 10.52 7.56 15.38
CA THR A 244 10.32 6.42 14.46
C THR A 244 11.62 5.64 14.28
N ARG A 245 12.72 6.33 13.98
CA ARG A 245 14.05 5.75 13.82
C ARG A 245 14.57 5.08 15.11
N GLU A 246 14.28 5.66 16.28
CA GLU A 246 14.63 5.09 17.58
C GLU A 246 13.82 3.84 17.90
N LEU A 247 12.53 3.81 17.56
CA LEU A 247 11.66 2.64 17.73
C LEU A 247 12.12 1.46 16.87
N GLU A 248 12.51 1.69 15.60
CA GLU A 248 13.08 0.63 14.75
C GLU A 248 14.37 0.06 15.34
N ARG A 249 15.29 0.92 15.83
CA ARG A 249 16.50 0.46 16.53
C ARG A 249 16.18 -0.30 17.81
N LYS A 250 15.13 0.10 18.54
CA LYS A 250 14.68 -0.61 19.75
C LYS A 250 14.12 -2.00 19.42
N MET A 251 13.56 -2.21 18.24
CA MET A 251 13.18 -3.53 17.73
C MET A 251 14.40 -4.42 17.42
N GLY A 252 15.62 -3.86 17.45
CA GLY A 252 16.85 -4.54 17.04
C GLY A 252 17.10 -4.49 15.53
N TRP A 253 16.35 -3.66 14.80
CA TRP A 253 16.54 -3.51 13.36
C TRP A 253 17.70 -2.55 13.05
N ARG A 254 18.43 -2.86 11.99
CA ARG A 254 19.51 -2.02 11.46
C ARG A 254 18.94 -1.11 10.40
N LEU A 255 18.54 0.09 10.82
CA LEU A 255 18.00 1.11 9.92
C LEU A 255 19.13 1.73 9.10
N LEU A 256 18.99 1.62 7.78
CA LEU A 256 19.93 2.15 6.78
C LEU A 256 19.34 3.39 6.12
N VAL A 257 20.00 4.54 6.28
CA VAL A 257 19.57 5.83 5.74
C VAL A 257 20.70 6.46 4.96
N ASN A 258 20.77 6.14 3.67
CA ASN A 258 21.92 6.42 2.80
C ASN A 258 23.19 5.81 3.38
N GLU A 259 23.09 4.56 3.82
CA GLU A 259 24.13 3.79 4.50
C GLU A 259 24.15 2.34 3.98
N HIS A 260 25.21 1.61 4.30
CA HIS A 260 25.32 0.19 3.98
C HIS A 260 25.96 -0.60 5.09
N GLU A 261 25.74 -1.92 5.07
CA GLU A 261 26.49 -2.89 5.86
C GLU A 261 27.02 -4.02 4.97
N VAL A 262 28.11 -4.63 5.43
CA VAL A 262 28.77 -5.75 4.74
C VAL A 262 28.47 -7.05 5.49
N VAL A 263 27.74 -7.94 4.85
CA VAL A 263 27.47 -9.29 5.36
C VAL A 263 28.54 -10.24 4.84
N ARG A 264 29.20 -10.98 5.75
CA ARG A 264 30.34 -11.84 5.44
C ARG A 264 30.02 -13.31 5.65
N ARG A 265 30.44 -14.18 4.76
CA ARG A 265 30.45 -15.63 4.89
C ARG A 265 31.79 -16.21 4.42
N GLY A 266 32.62 -16.61 5.37
CA GLY A 266 34.00 -17.00 5.10
C GLY A 266 34.79 -15.86 4.47
N THR A 267 35.31 -16.07 3.27
CA THR A 267 36.03 -15.05 2.49
C THR A 267 35.11 -14.19 1.64
N ASP A 268 33.89 -14.61 1.43
CA ASP A 268 32.92 -13.93 0.58
C ASP A 268 32.11 -12.89 1.34
N SER A 269 31.58 -11.91 0.63
CA SER A 269 30.70 -10.90 1.20
C SER A 269 29.70 -10.38 0.18
N ILE A 270 28.56 -9.92 0.69
CA ILE A 270 27.59 -9.10 -0.03
C ILE A 270 27.39 -7.80 0.75
N VAL A 271 26.93 -6.77 0.05
CA VAL A 271 26.57 -5.48 0.66
C VAL A 271 25.05 -5.36 0.69
N ILE A 272 24.49 -5.03 1.85
CA ILE A 272 23.13 -4.50 1.96
C ILE A 272 23.21 -3.00 2.14
N ALA A 273 22.67 -2.24 1.19
CA ALA A 273 22.61 -0.78 1.23
C ALA A 273 21.15 -0.31 1.32
N GLY A 274 20.90 0.74 2.08
CA GLY A 274 19.58 1.35 2.20
C GLY A 274 19.61 2.82 1.83
N LEU A 275 18.64 3.26 1.06
CA LEU A 275 18.43 4.66 0.77
C LEU A 275 17.42 5.27 1.74
N ASP A 276 17.57 6.55 2.02
CA ASP A 276 16.47 7.37 2.51
C ASP A 276 15.39 7.47 1.41
N ASN A 277 14.12 7.67 1.75
CA ASN A 277 13.04 7.63 0.76
C ASN A 277 13.27 8.62 -0.39
N ASP A 278 13.11 8.15 -1.62
CA ASP A 278 13.28 8.96 -2.82
C ASP A 278 12.13 8.74 -3.83
N GLY A 279 10.99 9.37 -3.55
CA GLY A 279 9.80 9.28 -4.38
C GLY A 279 9.84 10.16 -5.62
N ASP A 280 8.97 9.87 -6.59
CA ASP A 280 8.82 10.68 -7.79
C ASP A 280 7.94 11.91 -7.54
N GLY A 281 8.41 13.07 -8.04
CA GLY A 281 7.70 14.32 -8.00
C GLY A 281 7.72 15.04 -6.65
N LYS A 282 6.96 16.16 -6.56
CA LYS A 282 6.96 17.07 -5.39
C LYS A 282 6.15 16.56 -4.18
N LYS A 283 5.54 15.40 -4.26
CA LYS A 283 4.62 14.89 -3.23
C LYS A 283 5.28 14.02 -2.18
N PHE A 284 6.42 13.43 -2.52
CA PHE A 284 7.13 12.50 -1.67
C PHE A 284 8.53 13.02 -1.34
N PRO A 285 9.09 12.66 -0.18
CA PRO A 285 10.47 12.99 0.15
C PRO A 285 11.44 12.51 -0.93
N GLN A 286 12.45 13.33 -1.23
CA GLN A 286 13.51 13.03 -2.20
C GLN A 286 14.86 13.18 -1.49
N ARG A 287 15.16 12.22 -0.61
CA ARG A 287 16.32 12.26 0.28
C ARG A 287 17.36 11.17 -0.02
N GLY A 288 17.07 10.26 -0.97
CA GLY A 288 17.95 9.17 -1.34
C GLY A 288 19.24 9.68 -1.98
N ASP A 289 20.37 9.24 -1.45
CA ASP A 289 21.72 9.51 -1.94
C ASP A 289 22.47 8.20 -2.17
N VAL A 290 22.48 7.75 -3.42
CA VAL A 290 23.10 6.47 -3.84
C VAL A 290 24.60 6.49 -3.61
N ARG A 291 25.26 7.64 -3.85
CA ARG A 291 26.71 7.76 -3.71
C ARG A 291 27.14 7.64 -2.26
N LYS A 292 26.39 8.32 -1.38
CA LYS A 292 26.62 8.24 0.06
C LYS A 292 26.35 6.82 0.58
N ALA A 293 25.26 6.19 0.15
CA ALA A 293 24.90 4.83 0.55
C ALA A 293 25.97 3.79 0.17
N LEU A 294 26.72 4.03 -0.90
CA LEU A 294 27.75 3.13 -1.42
C LEU A 294 29.17 3.67 -1.23
N GLU A 295 29.37 4.67 -0.37
CA GLU A 295 30.70 5.24 -0.13
C GLU A 295 31.67 4.19 0.41
N GLY A 296 32.79 3.97 -0.30
CA GLY A 296 33.78 2.96 0.05
C GLY A 296 33.45 1.52 -0.34
N VAL A 297 32.28 1.28 -0.96
CA VAL A 297 31.94 -0.04 -1.52
C VAL A 297 32.71 -0.27 -2.82
N SER A 298 33.33 -1.45 -2.96
CA SER A 298 34.03 -1.83 -4.19
C SER A 298 33.06 -1.96 -5.36
N ASP A 299 33.51 -1.56 -6.57
CA ASP A 299 32.76 -1.75 -7.81
C ASP A 299 32.48 -3.23 -8.15
N SER A 300 33.25 -4.16 -7.59
CA SER A 300 33.07 -5.61 -7.76
C SER A 300 32.15 -6.22 -6.69
N ALA A 301 31.67 -5.45 -5.71
CA ALA A 301 30.81 -5.97 -4.67
C ALA A 301 29.43 -6.34 -5.21
N PHE A 302 28.88 -7.45 -4.71
CA PHE A 302 27.47 -7.77 -4.92
C PHE A 302 26.63 -6.94 -3.96
N VAL A 303 25.73 -6.11 -4.50
CA VAL A 303 24.93 -5.17 -3.74
C VAL A 303 23.44 -5.51 -3.81
N VAL A 304 22.83 -5.70 -2.66
CA VAL A 304 21.37 -5.66 -2.46
C VAL A 304 21.01 -4.26 -1.96
N MET A 305 20.19 -3.54 -2.71
CA MET A 305 19.75 -2.18 -2.38
C MET A 305 18.30 -2.21 -1.85
N ALA A 306 18.05 -1.64 -0.71
CA ALA A 306 16.69 -1.40 -0.21
C ALA A 306 16.33 0.08 -0.41
N GLU A 307 15.15 0.33 -0.98
CA GLU A 307 14.58 1.66 -1.15
C GLU A 307 13.05 1.55 -1.26
N HIS A 308 12.34 2.41 -0.54
CA HIS A 308 10.90 2.27 -0.40
C HIS A 308 10.14 2.49 -1.71
N ASP A 309 10.39 3.61 -2.41
CA ASP A 309 9.65 3.98 -3.62
C ASP A 309 10.28 3.36 -4.88
N PRO A 310 9.61 2.43 -5.59
CA PRO A 310 10.17 1.75 -6.75
C PRO A 310 10.53 2.68 -7.91
N THR A 311 10.00 3.90 -7.96
CA THR A 311 10.33 4.87 -9.00
C THR A 311 11.78 5.35 -8.91
N CYS A 312 12.41 5.27 -7.73
CA CYS A 312 13.83 5.56 -7.53
C CYS A 312 14.73 4.63 -8.33
N TRP A 313 14.31 3.37 -8.56
CA TRP A 313 15.13 2.39 -9.26
C TRP A 313 15.61 2.89 -10.63
N ARG A 314 14.70 3.34 -11.50
CA ARG A 314 15.05 3.85 -12.82
C ARG A 314 15.67 5.25 -12.81
N ARG A 315 15.25 6.07 -11.84
CA ARG A 315 15.70 7.47 -11.77
C ARG A 315 17.12 7.62 -11.23
N LYS A 316 17.48 6.81 -10.21
CA LYS A 316 18.75 6.95 -9.49
C LYS A 316 19.53 5.65 -9.39
N ILE A 317 18.93 4.54 -8.94
CA ILE A 317 19.68 3.33 -8.63
C ILE A 317 20.32 2.74 -9.87
N LEU A 318 19.58 2.61 -10.98
CA LEU A 318 20.14 2.10 -12.24
C LEU A 318 21.27 2.97 -12.81
N PRO A 319 21.14 4.30 -12.90
CA PRO A 319 22.21 5.12 -13.49
C PRO A 319 23.37 5.39 -12.54
N GLU A 320 23.16 5.38 -11.22
CA GLU A 320 24.16 5.83 -10.25
C GLU A 320 24.85 4.69 -9.49
N SER A 321 24.41 3.44 -9.65
CA SER A 321 24.99 2.28 -8.97
C SER A 321 25.10 1.06 -9.88
N ARG A 322 25.72 -0.01 -9.34
CA ARG A 322 25.75 -1.36 -9.93
C ARG A 322 24.92 -2.36 -9.13
N ALA A 323 24.05 -1.91 -8.21
CA ALA A 323 23.25 -2.80 -7.39
C ALA A 323 22.55 -3.87 -8.24
N GLN A 324 22.78 -5.12 -7.93
CA GLN A 324 22.27 -6.26 -8.68
C GLN A 324 20.81 -6.54 -8.37
N LEU A 325 20.42 -6.39 -7.08
CA LEU A 325 19.05 -6.60 -6.62
C LEU A 325 18.57 -5.36 -5.86
N THR A 326 17.39 -4.86 -6.20
CA THR A 326 16.71 -3.79 -5.46
C THR A 326 15.41 -4.30 -4.87
N LEU A 327 15.11 -3.90 -3.63
CA LEU A 327 13.92 -4.30 -2.87
C LEU A 327 13.12 -3.05 -2.51
N SER A 328 11.85 -2.98 -2.94
CA SER A 328 10.96 -1.83 -2.72
C SER A 328 9.55 -2.24 -2.29
N GLY A 329 8.75 -1.28 -1.81
CA GLY A 329 7.35 -1.41 -1.43
C GLY A 329 6.47 -0.34 -2.07
N HIS A 330 5.78 0.48 -1.24
CA HIS A 330 5.09 1.73 -1.54
C HIS A 330 3.76 1.62 -2.29
N THR A 331 3.66 0.82 -3.31
CA THR A 331 2.51 0.85 -4.24
C THR A 331 1.28 0.14 -3.73
N HIS A 332 1.46 -0.86 -2.86
CA HIS A 332 0.44 -1.80 -2.36
C HIS A 332 -0.37 -2.48 -3.48
N ALA A 333 0.03 -2.38 -4.75
CA ALA A 333 -0.84 -2.64 -5.91
C ALA A 333 -2.19 -1.88 -5.78
N MET A 334 -2.18 -0.68 -5.15
CA MET A 334 -3.39 0.08 -4.76
C MET A 334 -4.41 -0.75 -3.99
N GLN A 335 -3.98 -1.79 -3.27
CA GLN A 335 -4.79 -2.72 -2.46
C GLN A 335 -5.93 -3.40 -3.24
N PHE A 336 -5.87 -3.38 -4.57
CA PHE A 336 -6.90 -3.95 -5.45
C PHE A 336 -6.28 -4.62 -6.68
N MET A 337 -6.64 -5.88 -6.92
CA MET A 337 -6.18 -6.64 -8.08
C MET A 337 -7.25 -7.58 -8.61
N ILE A 338 -7.33 -7.74 -9.93
CA ILE A 338 -8.16 -8.73 -10.60
C ILE A 338 -7.28 -9.51 -11.58
N GLY A 339 -7.06 -10.79 -11.30
CA GLY A 339 -6.05 -11.56 -12.02
C GLY A 339 -4.67 -10.92 -11.85
N ASN A 340 -4.01 -10.57 -12.95
CA ASN A 340 -2.68 -9.93 -12.96
C ASN A 340 -2.74 -8.42 -13.18
N TRP A 341 -3.91 -7.80 -13.05
CA TRP A 341 -4.08 -6.37 -13.28
C TRP A 341 -4.45 -5.64 -11.98
N SER A 342 -3.80 -4.51 -11.77
CA SER A 342 -4.09 -3.55 -10.69
C SER A 342 -4.22 -2.13 -11.25
N PRO A 343 -5.05 -1.26 -10.66
CA PRO A 343 -5.08 0.17 -10.97
C PRO A 343 -3.72 0.85 -10.80
N ALA A 344 -2.83 0.30 -9.97
CA ALA A 344 -1.47 0.81 -9.77
C ALA A 344 -0.68 0.88 -11.09
N SER A 345 -0.97 0.01 -12.07
CA SER A 345 -0.35 0.00 -13.38
C SER A 345 -0.56 1.28 -14.22
N PHE A 346 -1.55 2.10 -13.86
CA PHE A 346 -1.76 3.40 -14.50
C PHE A 346 -0.86 4.51 -13.93
N VAL A 347 -0.29 4.30 -12.75
CA VAL A 347 0.50 5.30 -12.02
C VAL A 347 1.96 4.89 -11.94
N TYR A 348 2.23 3.61 -11.68
CA TYR A 348 3.57 3.07 -11.49
C TYR A 348 3.91 2.07 -12.59
N LYS A 349 5.06 2.23 -13.21
CA LYS A 349 5.57 1.26 -14.19
C LYS A 349 5.97 -0.05 -13.49
N GLU A 350 6.60 0.07 -12.33
CA GLU A 350 6.98 -1.02 -11.44
C GLU A 350 6.07 -1.00 -10.20
N TRP A 351 4.92 -1.67 -10.26
CA TRP A 351 3.90 -1.58 -9.21
C TRP A 351 3.77 -2.82 -8.32
N GLY A 352 4.42 -3.93 -8.66
CA GLY A 352 4.37 -5.18 -7.87
C GLY A 352 5.00 -6.33 -8.61
N GLY A 353 5.80 -7.13 -7.93
CA GLY A 353 6.48 -8.28 -8.49
C GLY A 353 7.91 -8.03 -8.90
N LEU A 354 8.42 -8.86 -9.82
CA LEU A 354 9.78 -8.83 -10.32
C LEU A 354 9.87 -8.05 -11.63
N PHE A 355 10.81 -7.11 -11.69
CA PHE A 355 11.21 -6.37 -12.89
C PHE A 355 12.71 -6.54 -13.12
N SER A 356 13.14 -6.55 -14.37
CA SER A 356 14.55 -6.73 -14.73
C SER A 356 15.00 -5.70 -15.76
N GLU A 357 16.26 -5.31 -15.66
CA GLU A 357 16.97 -4.49 -16.63
C GLU A 357 18.38 -5.07 -16.82
N GLY A 358 18.58 -5.82 -17.90
CA GLY A 358 19.76 -6.65 -18.07
C GLY A 358 19.90 -7.72 -16.98
N THR A 359 21.00 -7.72 -16.26
CA THR A 359 21.27 -8.63 -15.13
C THR A 359 20.77 -8.11 -13.78
N ARG A 360 20.22 -6.91 -13.76
CA ARG A 360 19.78 -6.22 -12.54
C ARG A 360 18.28 -6.38 -12.34
N ALA A 361 17.86 -6.54 -11.11
CA ALA A 361 16.45 -6.78 -10.77
C ALA A 361 15.92 -5.81 -9.70
N LEU A 362 14.63 -5.56 -9.79
CA LEU A 362 13.82 -4.90 -8.76
C LEU A 362 12.68 -5.83 -8.35
N ILE A 363 12.52 -6.04 -7.05
CA ILE A 363 11.36 -6.72 -6.48
C ILE A 363 10.53 -5.69 -5.72
N VAL A 364 9.28 -5.51 -6.13
CA VAL A 364 8.33 -4.62 -5.48
C VAL A 364 7.33 -5.47 -4.70
N SER A 365 7.38 -5.37 -3.37
CA SER A 365 6.38 -5.97 -2.48
C SER A 365 5.08 -5.19 -2.51
N THR A 366 3.95 -5.88 -2.41
CA THR A 366 2.64 -5.25 -2.27
C THR A 366 2.29 -4.93 -0.82
N GLY A 367 3.25 -5.16 0.11
CA GLY A 367 3.14 -4.84 1.52
C GLY A 367 2.27 -5.79 2.34
N ILE A 368 2.48 -5.81 3.66
CA ILE A 368 1.69 -6.64 4.58
C ILE A 368 0.42 -5.97 5.07
N GLY A 369 0.41 -4.63 5.15
CA GLY A 369 -0.67 -3.80 5.67
C GLY A 369 -1.23 -2.83 4.62
N GLY A 370 -1.53 -1.63 5.07
CA GLY A 370 -2.02 -0.54 4.24
C GLY A 370 -2.70 0.53 5.06
N PHE A 371 -2.71 1.74 4.53
CA PHE A 371 -3.31 2.90 5.20
C PHE A 371 -4.81 2.72 5.49
N ILE A 372 -5.50 1.91 4.69
CA ILE A 372 -6.92 1.57 4.83
C ILE A 372 -7.04 0.04 4.99
N PRO A 373 -7.85 -0.48 5.93
CA PRO A 373 -8.05 -1.92 6.12
C PRO A 373 -8.93 -2.52 5.02
N PHE A 374 -8.39 -2.58 3.82
CA PHE A 374 -9.06 -3.12 2.63
C PHE A 374 -8.03 -3.72 1.69
N ARG A 375 -8.22 -4.97 1.27
CA ARG A 375 -7.43 -5.62 0.21
C ARG A 375 -8.32 -6.56 -0.59
N PHE A 376 -8.37 -6.39 -1.90
CA PHE A 376 -9.15 -7.27 -2.77
C PHE A 376 -8.26 -7.84 -3.89
N GLY A 377 -8.13 -9.17 -3.93
CA GLY A 377 -7.33 -9.88 -4.92
C GLY A 377 -5.81 -9.73 -4.77
N VAL A 378 -5.36 -9.02 -3.73
CA VAL A 378 -3.96 -8.79 -3.37
C VAL A 378 -3.81 -8.89 -1.85
N PRO A 379 -3.68 -10.09 -1.29
CA PRO A 379 -3.46 -10.28 0.14
C PRO A 379 -2.18 -9.59 0.62
N GLY A 380 -1.98 -9.46 1.93
CA GLY A 380 -0.71 -9.05 2.49
C GLY A 380 0.40 -10.00 2.04
N GLU A 381 1.57 -9.47 1.69
CA GLU A 381 2.64 -10.22 1.04
C GLU A 381 3.93 -10.23 1.85
N ILE A 382 4.48 -11.41 2.06
CA ILE A 382 5.85 -11.66 2.53
C ILE A 382 6.59 -12.31 1.36
N VAL A 383 7.67 -11.68 0.88
CA VAL A 383 8.45 -12.18 -0.27
C VAL A 383 9.68 -12.93 0.24
N VAL A 384 9.81 -14.20 -0.15
CA VAL A 384 10.99 -15.03 0.14
C VAL A 384 11.83 -15.13 -1.11
N ILE A 385 13.04 -14.59 -1.07
CA ILE A 385 13.95 -14.54 -2.19
C ILE A 385 15.09 -15.52 -1.93
N THR A 386 15.16 -16.59 -2.72
CA THR A 386 16.30 -17.50 -2.71
C THR A 386 17.31 -17.05 -3.74
N MET A 387 18.50 -16.66 -3.30
CA MET A 387 19.56 -16.24 -4.19
C MET A 387 20.30 -17.46 -4.77
N ARG A 388 20.55 -17.46 -6.07
CA ARG A 388 21.24 -18.56 -6.76
C ARG A 388 22.38 -18.03 -7.62
N ARG A 389 23.53 -18.71 -7.51
CA ARG A 389 24.67 -18.43 -8.39
C ARG A 389 24.49 -19.14 -9.73
N LEU A 390 24.44 -18.37 -10.81
CA LEU A 390 24.49 -18.94 -12.15
C LEU A 390 25.89 -19.51 -12.42
N LYS A 391 25.95 -20.79 -12.77
CA LYS A 391 27.19 -21.39 -13.30
C LYS A 391 27.37 -20.90 -14.72
N VAL A 392 28.42 -20.13 -14.97
CA VAL A 392 28.83 -19.79 -16.33
C VAL A 392 29.48 -21.06 -16.88
N GLU A 393 28.82 -21.76 -17.81
CA GLU A 393 29.46 -22.81 -18.59
C GLU A 393 30.51 -22.14 -19.45
N ASN A 394 31.81 -22.51 -19.23
CA ASN A 394 32.95 -22.06 -20.01
C ASN A 394 32.95 -22.72 -21.40
#